data_8d4fdb2c8ed6b6fa76005b13ee75c2c4
#
_entry.id   8d4fdb2c8ed6b6fa76005b13ee75c2c4
#
_cell.length_a   1.000
_cell.length_b   1.000
_cell.length_c   1.000
_cell.angle_alpha   90.00
_cell.angle_beta   90.00
_cell.angle_gamma   90.00
#
_symmetry.space_group_name_H-M   'P 1'
#
loop_
_entity.id
_entity.type
_entity.pdbx_description
1 polymer ?
#
loop_
_entity_poly.entity_id
_entity_poly.type
_entity_poly.pdbx_seq_one_letter_code
_entity_poly.pdbx_strand_id
1 'polypeptide(L)' 'MKTVYILTNEAMPGIIKIGWTDNAVEQRMKELDKTGTPLPFTCFYAKRVDDPRFVESKLHEAFDEFRI' A
#
# COMPACT_ATOMS: atom_id res chain seq x y z
N MET A 1 14.02 0.45 9.75
CA MET A 1 12.66 0.85 10.15
C MET A 1 11.69 0.49 9.06
N LYS A 2 10.53 -0.02 9.41
CA LYS A 2 9.56 -0.52 8.45
C LYS A 2 8.49 0.52 8.15
N THR A 3 7.96 0.50 6.95
CA THR A 3 6.97 1.47 6.50
C THR A 3 5.69 0.76 6.09
N VAL A 4 4.57 1.16 6.68
CA VAL A 4 3.23 0.74 6.25
C VAL A 4 2.74 1.77 5.24
N TYR A 5 2.07 1.30 4.18
CA TYR A 5 1.61 2.18 3.11
C TYR A 5 0.20 1.82 2.67
N ILE A 6 -0.48 2.82 2.12
CA ILE A 6 -1.75 2.66 1.43
C ILE A 6 -1.57 3.24 0.03
N LEU A 7 -1.81 2.41 -0.98
CA LEU A 7 -1.67 2.81 -2.38
C LEU A 7 -3.04 2.81 -3.04
N THR A 8 -3.22 3.74 -3.98
CA THR A 8 -4.42 3.81 -4.81
C THR A 8 -4.02 3.70 -6.27
N ASN A 9 -4.98 3.39 -7.14
CA ASN A 9 -4.74 3.29 -8.57
C ASN A 9 -5.97 3.79 -9.32
N GLU A 10 -5.77 4.73 -10.24
CA GLU A 10 -6.87 5.31 -11.02
C GLU A 10 -7.62 4.28 -11.86
N ALA A 11 -6.94 3.20 -12.26
CA ALA A 11 -7.57 2.12 -13.01
C ALA A 11 -8.51 1.27 -12.14
N MET A 12 -8.42 1.41 -10.82
CA MET A 12 -9.23 0.66 -9.86
C MET A 12 -9.83 1.62 -8.83
N PRO A 13 -10.74 2.50 -9.24
CA PRO A 13 -11.33 3.48 -8.33
C PRO A 13 -12.09 2.79 -7.19
N GLY A 14 -11.93 3.30 -5.98
CA GLY A 14 -12.55 2.73 -4.79
C GLY A 14 -11.83 1.54 -4.19
N ILE A 15 -10.73 1.10 -4.81
CA ILE A 15 -9.92 -0.03 -4.33
C ILE A 15 -8.59 0.50 -3.81
N ILE A 16 -8.13 -0.02 -2.69
CA ILE A 16 -6.84 0.35 -2.12
C ILE A 16 -5.98 -0.89 -1.90
N LYS A 17 -4.66 -0.67 -1.87
CA LYS A 17 -3.69 -1.70 -1.51
C LYS A 17 -2.98 -1.28 -0.23
N ILE A 18 -3.06 -2.11 0.79
CA ILE A 18 -2.40 -1.90 2.07
C ILE A 18 -1.27 -2.92 2.20
N GLY A 19 -0.10 -2.48 2.60
CA GLY A 19 1.03 -3.37 2.81
C GLY A 19 2.12 -2.70 3.65
N TRP A 20 3.25 -3.38 3.75
CA TRP A 20 4.41 -2.81 4.42
C TRP A 20 5.69 -3.24 3.72
N THR A 21 6.75 -2.49 3.92
CA THR A 21 8.05 -2.77 3.31
C THR A 21 9.19 -2.32 4.23
N ASP A 22 10.32 -3.03 4.15
CA ASP A 22 11.56 -2.62 4.80
C ASP A 22 12.32 -1.57 3.99
N ASN A 23 11.95 -1.42 2.72
CA ASN A 23 12.58 -0.51 1.78
C ASN A 23 11.81 0.79 1.64
N ALA A 24 12.30 1.71 0.82
CA ALA A 24 11.55 2.91 0.50
C ALA A 24 10.25 2.56 -0.23
N VAL A 25 9.17 3.27 0.08
CA VAL A 25 7.86 3.04 -0.54
C VAL A 25 7.95 3.20 -2.05
N GLU A 26 8.73 4.16 -2.53
CA GLU A 26 8.93 4.40 -3.96
C GLU A 26 9.48 3.17 -4.68
N GLN A 27 10.39 2.45 -4.04
CA GLN A 27 10.95 1.23 -4.60
C GLN A 27 9.87 0.14 -4.69
N ARG A 28 9.05 0.00 -3.65
CA ARG A 28 7.96 -0.97 -3.66
C ARG A 28 6.92 -0.64 -4.72
N MET A 29 6.62 0.63 -4.91
CA MET A 29 5.71 1.08 -5.96
C MET A 29 6.22 0.72 -7.34
N LYS A 30 7.52 0.89 -7.59
CA LYS A 30 8.14 0.49 -8.86
C LYS A 30 8.01 -1.02 -9.11
N GLU A 31 8.20 -1.82 -8.07
CA GLU A 31 8.04 -3.27 -8.18
C GLU A 31 6.60 -3.65 -8.53
N LEU A 32 5.63 -2.99 -7.93
CA LEU A 32 4.22 -3.24 -8.19
C LEU A 32 3.81 -2.80 -9.59
N ASP A 33 4.39 -1.71 -10.09
CA ASP A 33 4.11 -1.22 -11.43
C ASP A 33 4.52 -2.22 -12.52
N LYS A 34 5.46 -3.09 -12.21
CA LYS A 34 5.94 -4.12 -13.15
C LYS A 34 4.99 -5.33 -13.23
N THR A 35 3.94 -5.37 -12.45
CA THR A 35 3.04 -6.52 -12.39
C THR A 35 1.87 -6.44 -13.37
N GLY A 36 1.94 -5.53 -14.35
CA GLY A 36 0.95 -5.46 -15.41
C GLY A 36 -0.26 -4.58 -15.12
N THR A 37 -0.16 -3.69 -14.13
CA THR A 37 -1.23 -2.73 -13.88
C THR A 37 -1.30 -1.70 -15.01
N PRO A 38 -2.51 -1.29 -15.46
CA PRO A 38 -2.64 -0.32 -16.57
C PRO A 38 -2.08 1.05 -16.24
N LEU A 39 -2.13 1.47 -14.97
CA LEU A 39 -1.65 2.76 -14.50
C LEU A 39 -0.79 2.57 -13.26
N PRO A 40 0.19 3.48 -13.03
CA PRO A 40 1.02 3.38 -11.83
C PRO A 40 0.22 3.63 -10.55
N PHE A 41 0.68 3.02 -9.47
CA PHE A 41 0.09 3.27 -8.15
C PHE A 41 0.44 4.66 -7.65
N THR A 42 -0.46 5.25 -6.86
CA THR A 42 -0.23 6.50 -6.16
C THR A 42 -0.15 6.21 -4.67
N CYS A 43 0.83 6.77 -4.00
CA CYS A 43 0.95 6.63 -2.55
C CYS A 43 -0.03 7.58 -1.87
N PHE A 44 -1.06 7.02 -1.27
CA PHE A 44 -2.05 7.80 -0.52
C PHE A 44 -1.56 8.09 0.89
N TYR A 45 -0.83 7.14 1.49
CA TYR A 45 -0.37 7.23 2.87
C TYR A 45 0.83 6.33 3.06
N ALA A 46 1.81 6.80 3.84
CA ALA A 46 2.96 6.00 4.22
C ALA A 46 3.45 6.47 5.58
N LYS A 47 3.78 5.54 6.47
CA LYS A 47 4.29 5.87 7.80
C LYS A 47 5.27 4.81 8.28
N ARG A 48 6.38 5.25 8.85
CA ARG A 48 7.33 4.36 9.52
C ARG A 48 6.77 3.90 10.86
N VAL A 49 6.87 2.62 11.13
CA VAL A 49 6.33 2.01 12.35
C VAL A 49 7.28 0.94 12.86
N ASP A 50 7.21 0.65 14.15
CA ASP A 50 8.02 -0.40 14.77
C ASP A 50 7.41 -1.78 14.51
N ASP A 51 6.09 -1.87 14.54
CA ASP A 51 5.38 -3.12 14.27
C ASP A 51 4.41 -2.95 13.12
N PRO A 52 4.88 -3.18 11.88
CA PRO A 52 4.04 -2.99 10.70
C PRO A 52 2.89 -3.99 10.61
N ARG A 53 3.04 -5.17 11.16
CA ARG A 53 1.99 -6.19 11.10
C ARG A 53 0.76 -5.78 11.89
N PHE A 54 0.97 -5.18 13.05
CA PHE A 54 -0.13 -4.68 13.87
C PHE A 54 -0.86 -3.54 13.17
N VAL A 55 -0.12 -2.57 12.64
CA VAL A 55 -0.70 -1.42 11.93
C VAL A 55 -1.41 -1.87 10.67
N GLU A 56 -0.79 -2.77 9.89
CA GLU A 56 -1.41 -3.31 8.67
C GLU A 56 -2.73 -4.01 9.00
N SER A 57 -2.75 -4.82 10.05
CA SER A 57 -3.96 -5.52 10.49
C SER A 57 -5.09 -4.54 10.82
N LYS A 58 -4.76 -3.45 11.52
CA LYS A 58 -5.76 -2.42 11.87
C LYS A 58 -6.27 -1.68 10.64
N LEU A 59 -5.39 -1.41 9.68
CA LEU A 59 -5.80 -0.77 8.43
C LEU A 59 -6.70 -1.71 7.60
N HIS A 60 -6.38 -2.99 7.55
CA HIS A 60 -7.23 -3.96 6.87
C HIS A 60 -8.62 -4.05 7.49
N GLU A 61 -8.73 -3.99 8.82
CA GLU A 61 -10.03 -3.94 9.48
C GLU A 61 -10.81 -2.69 9.07
N ALA A 62 -10.14 -1.53 9.07
CA ALA A 62 -10.78 -0.26 8.79
C ALA A 62 -11.24 -0.13 7.34
N PHE A 63 -10.50 -0.74 6.41
CA PHE A 63 -10.72 -0.56 4.97
C PHE A 63 -11.03 -1.87 4.26
N ASP A 64 -11.60 -2.84 4.95
CA ASP A 64 -11.80 -4.18 4.40
C ASP A 64 -12.59 -4.18 3.08
N GLU A 65 -13.57 -3.30 2.93
CA GLU A 65 -14.39 -3.18 1.72
C GLU A 65 -13.60 -2.67 0.51
N PHE A 66 -12.46 -2.02 0.73
CA PHE A 66 -11.71 -1.31 -0.32
C PHE A 66 -10.38 -1.95 -0.65
N ARG A 67 -9.95 -2.97 0.08
CA ARG A 67 -8.63 -3.57 -0.16
C ARG A 67 -8.65 -4.53 -1.34
N ILE A 68 -7.49 -4.62 -1.93
CA ILE A 68 -7.23 -5.58 -3.02
C ILE A 68 -6.85 -6.93 -2.41
#